data_2c52ddefa1ba72b62484afe897ea4b85
#
_entry.id   2c52ddefa1ba72b62484afe897ea4b85
#
_cell.length_a   1.000
_cell.length_b   1.000
_cell.length_c   1.000
_cell.angle_alpha   90.00
_cell.angle_beta   90.00
_cell.angle_gamma   90.00
#
_symmetry.space_group_name_H-M   'P 1'
#
loop_
_entity.id
_entity.type
_entity.pdbx_description
1 polymer ?
#
loop_
_entity_poly.entity_id
_entity_poly.type
_entity_poly.pdbx_seq_one_letter_code
_entity_poly.pdbx_strand_id
1 'polypeptide(L)'
;MVACAFAANEAPSTKNQEQASEPFRPETGKFPPLEKAKAYDGQLIFVDHANRRGSLRVTGGELMHSTAPQPFALLPYGMVRYHGAPADLRNIPLGTMMHGLFYLPPDPKLSSVPVVAKASVTQPAENHAILLEDEPSFCLREGKVWKLKEVTLQGGTQGMIVAHREPKAGGEGKEVERQMSINASTRFWRGREQLGLADLIAEGLLPADGKKILDDQEVYLGIAWKPDGNWFRRTGNRLHISDIWLDAKALQRASQHQTAVHRELIRCRWMPAYVDAVEYGKFGSSTVTATLFGGMDPSLYADFQKGINGQLAVSEVNLKHAYGTVAETLVANSGPILDVIKQEKEIPLGSSGIQIQIKVTQIMEGVRPGRIIRIRPMSWPDDAVPREEYTEGHLDERFPSPDTMPKYGPIRLN
;
A
#
# COMPACT_ATOMS: atom_id res chain seq x y z
N MET A 1 37.81 31.41 -67.05
CA MET A 1 37.56 31.54 -65.61
C MET A 1 36.06 31.48 -65.40
N VAL A 2 35.59 30.34 -64.92
CA VAL A 2 34.17 30.13 -64.66
C VAL A 2 34.06 30.10 -63.13
N ALA A 3 33.31 31.01 -62.54
CA ALA A 3 33.04 31.09 -61.12
C ALA A 3 31.82 30.21 -60.76
N CYS A 4 32.01 29.17 -59.98
CA CYS A 4 30.93 28.37 -59.39
C CYS A 4 30.46 29.06 -58.11
N ALA A 5 29.21 29.52 -58.12
CA ALA A 5 28.51 29.96 -56.91
C ALA A 5 27.96 28.73 -56.12
N PHE A 6 28.41 28.56 -54.89
CA PHE A 6 27.80 27.61 -53.98
C PHE A 6 26.59 28.26 -53.33
N ALA A 7 25.42 27.70 -53.58
CA ALA A 7 24.22 28.05 -52.87
C ALA A 7 24.23 27.30 -51.49
N ALA A 8 24.18 28.08 -50.42
CA ALA A 8 23.99 27.55 -49.08
C ALA A 8 22.52 27.09 -48.89
N ASN A 9 22.32 25.81 -48.69
CA ASN A 9 21.04 25.25 -48.31
C ASN A 9 20.84 25.48 -46.81
N GLU A 10 19.98 26.39 -46.43
CA GLU A 10 19.47 26.53 -45.10
C GLU A 10 18.53 25.34 -44.78
N ALA A 11 18.92 24.50 -43.87
CA ALA A 11 18.08 23.45 -43.32
C ALA A 11 17.03 24.07 -42.38
N PRO A 12 15.75 23.67 -42.46
CA PRO A 12 14.74 24.18 -41.55
C PRO A 12 14.96 23.58 -40.13
N SER A 13 15.34 24.45 -39.21
CA SER A 13 15.38 24.14 -37.79
C SER A 13 13.97 24.18 -37.18
N THR A 14 13.24 23.11 -37.30
CA THR A 14 12.03 22.86 -36.47
C THR A 14 12.43 22.05 -35.26
N LYS A 15 13.00 22.68 -34.28
CA LYS A 15 13.00 22.16 -32.90
C LYS A 15 11.66 22.51 -32.29
N ASN A 16 10.68 21.64 -32.46
CA ASN A 16 9.60 21.49 -31.49
C ASN A 16 10.24 20.93 -30.24
N GLN A 17 10.71 21.80 -29.35
CA GLN A 17 10.90 21.49 -27.97
C GLN A 17 9.48 21.35 -27.38
N GLU A 18 8.95 20.12 -27.36
CA GLU A 18 7.94 19.78 -26.38
C GLU A 18 8.50 20.22 -25.04
N GLN A 19 7.94 21.26 -24.46
CA GLN A 19 8.18 21.64 -23.09
C GLN A 19 7.79 20.41 -22.27
N ALA A 20 8.78 19.66 -21.82
CA ALA A 20 8.57 18.55 -20.90
C ALA A 20 7.84 19.14 -19.70
N SER A 21 6.54 18.84 -19.60
CA SER A 21 5.73 19.27 -18.47
C SER A 21 6.41 18.77 -17.20
N GLU A 22 6.49 19.65 -16.20
CA GLU A 22 7.06 19.28 -14.90
C GLU A 22 6.39 18.02 -14.37
N PRO A 23 7.15 17.02 -13.89
CA PRO A 23 6.56 15.75 -13.46
C PRO A 23 5.64 15.97 -12.25
N PHE A 24 4.50 15.28 -12.25
CA PHE A 24 3.50 15.41 -11.20
C PHE A 24 4.05 15.00 -9.83
N ARG A 25 3.75 15.79 -8.79
CA ARG A 25 4.02 15.50 -7.39
C ARG A 25 2.77 15.72 -6.54
N PRO A 26 2.46 14.82 -5.59
CA PRO A 26 1.35 15.04 -4.67
C PRO A 26 1.55 16.31 -3.82
N GLU A 27 0.48 17.03 -3.59
CA GLU A 27 0.47 18.21 -2.72
C GLU A 27 0.01 17.82 -1.30
N THR A 28 0.61 18.46 -0.30
CA THR A 28 0.19 18.28 1.10
C THR A 28 -1.25 18.75 1.29
N GLY A 29 -2.06 17.95 1.99
CA GLY A 29 -3.47 18.29 2.26
C GLY A 29 -4.42 18.00 1.11
N LYS A 30 -3.95 17.38 0.01
CA LYS A 30 -4.77 17.01 -1.14
C LYS A 30 -4.60 15.55 -1.49
N PHE A 31 -5.67 14.93 -1.98
CA PHE A 31 -5.60 13.59 -2.56
C PHE A 31 -5.23 13.70 -4.04
N PRO A 32 -4.19 12.98 -4.49
CA PRO A 32 -3.73 13.07 -5.87
C PRO A 32 -4.65 12.31 -6.84
N PRO A 33 -4.68 12.73 -8.11
CA PRO A 33 -5.42 12.01 -9.15
C PRO A 33 -4.74 10.68 -9.50
N LEU A 34 -5.54 9.61 -9.56
CA LEU A 34 -5.04 8.24 -9.72
C LEU A 34 -4.31 8.00 -11.05
N GLU A 35 -4.74 8.66 -12.12
CA GLU A 35 -4.16 8.55 -13.46
C GLU A 35 -2.71 9.07 -13.55
N LYS A 36 -2.25 9.79 -12.54
CA LYS A 36 -0.85 10.24 -12.42
C LYS A 36 0.04 9.25 -11.67
N ALA A 37 -0.54 8.20 -11.09
CA ALA A 37 0.22 7.16 -10.42
C ALA A 37 0.93 6.25 -11.42
N LYS A 38 2.12 5.76 -11.05
CA LYS A 38 2.86 4.74 -11.79
C LYS A 38 2.71 3.39 -11.09
N ALA A 39 2.43 2.35 -11.87
CA ALA A 39 2.27 1.00 -11.37
C ALA A 39 3.60 0.23 -11.41
N TYR A 40 3.97 -0.37 -10.30
CA TYR A 40 5.12 -1.27 -10.19
C TYR A 40 4.75 -2.51 -9.40
N ASP A 41 5.32 -3.64 -9.82
CA ASP A 41 5.20 -4.91 -9.10
C ASP A 41 6.56 -5.29 -8.51
N GLY A 42 6.57 -5.93 -7.36
CA GLY A 42 7.83 -6.36 -6.77
C GLY A 42 7.69 -7.22 -5.53
N GLN A 43 8.79 -7.83 -5.16
CA GLN A 43 8.94 -8.57 -3.92
C GLN A 43 9.12 -7.63 -2.74
N LEU A 44 8.32 -7.75 -1.71
CA LEU A 44 8.51 -7.04 -0.45
C LEU A 44 9.71 -7.64 0.30
N ILE A 45 10.79 -6.89 0.46
CA ILE A 45 12.03 -7.39 1.05
C ILE A 45 12.40 -6.76 2.38
N PHE A 46 11.80 -5.64 2.69
CA PHE A 46 12.00 -4.93 3.94
C PHE A 46 10.74 -4.16 4.32
N VAL A 47 10.44 -4.11 5.61
CA VAL A 47 9.33 -3.33 6.20
C VAL A 47 9.81 -2.62 7.45
N ASP A 48 9.55 -1.33 7.51
CA ASP A 48 9.58 -0.50 8.71
C ASP A 48 8.15 0.02 8.92
N HIS A 49 7.35 -0.78 9.62
CA HIS A 49 5.92 -0.49 9.79
C HIS A 49 5.68 0.77 10.63
N ALA A 50 6.55 1.03 11.60
CA ALA A 50 6.45 2.21 12.46
C ALA A 50 6.57 3.51 11.65
N ASN A 51 7.44 3.52 10.66
CA ASN A 51 7.65 4.65 9.75
C ASN A 51 6.86 4.54 8.44
N ARG A 52 5.97 3.56 8.32
CA ARG A 52 5.12 3.32 7.15
C ARG A 52 5.90 3.24 5.83
N ARG A 53 6.99 2.50 5.81
CA ARG A 53 7.86 2.35 4.64
C ARG A 53 8.45 0.97 4.52
N GLY A 54 9.04 0.71 3.38
CA GLY A 54 9.68 -0.55 3.09
C GLY A 54 10.55 -0.48 1.85
N SER A 55 10.89 -1.65 1.32
CA SER A 55 11.58 -1.76 0.05
C SER A 55 11.01 -2.89 -0.79
N LEU A 56 10.88 -2.64 -2.07
CA LEU A 56 10.51 -3.62 -3.09
C LEU A 56 11.70 -3.95 -3.97
N ARG A 57 11.87 -5.23 -4.29
CA ARG A 57 12.68 -5.62 -5.44
C ARG A 57 11.75 -5.62 -6.64
N VAL A 58 11.81 -4.54 -7.42
CA VAL A 58 10.87 -4.30 -8.52
C VAL A 58 11.10 -5.29 -9.65
N THR A 59 9.99 -5.84 -10.17
CA THR A 59 9.95 -6.74 -11.31
C THR A 59 8.96 -6.18 -12.32
N GLY A 60 9.38 -5.86 -13.53
CA GLY A 60 8.51 -5.31 -14.56
C GLY A 60 8.73 -3.81 -14.83
N GLY A 61 8.04 -3.29 -15.84
CA GLY A 61 8.21 -1.93 -16.33
C GLY A 61 9.63 -1.66 -16.86
N GLU A 62 10.04 -0.42 -16.87
CA GLU A 62 11.38 0.01 -17.30
C GLU A 62 12.48 -0.46 -16.34
N LEU A 63 12.12 -0.91 -15.12
CA LEU A 63 13.00 -1.38 -14.07
C LEU A 63 13.13 -2.92 -14.04
N MET A 64 12.74 -3.60 -15.10
CA MET A 64 12.65 -5.07 -15.19
C MET A 64 13.86 -5.88 -14.70
N HIS A 65 15.01 -5.27 -14.57
CA HIS A 65 16.24 -5.94 -14.15
C HIS A 65 16.90 -5.32 -12.92
N SER A 66 16.20 -4.45 -12.21
CA SER A 66 16.75 -3.88 -10.97
C SER A 66 16.80 -4.95 -9.90
N THR A 67 18.02 -5.46 -9.63
CA THR A 67 18.26 -6.36 -8.50
C THR A 67 18.36 -5.59 -7.18
N ALA A 68 18.54 -4.27 -7.25
CA ALA A 68 18.64 -3.41 -6.09
C ALA A 68 17.25 -3.16 -5.47
N PRO A 69 17.16 -3.18 -4.13
CA PRO A 69 15.93 -2.78 -3.45
C PRO A 69 15.56 -1.33 -3.77
N GLN A 70 14.29 -1.12 -4.11
CA GLN A 70 13.71 0.20 -4.32
C GLN A 70 12.97 0.59 -3.05
N PRO A 71 13.46 1.56 -2.27
CA PRO A 71 12.80 2.02 -1.08
C PRO A 71 11.52 2.78 -1.43
N PHE A 72 10.50 2.64 -0.59
CA PHE A 72 9.28 3.40 -0.69
C PHE A 72 8.82 3.89 0.69
N ALA A 73 8.02 4.94 0.70
CA ALA A 73 7.21 5.36 1.83
C ALA A 73 5.73 5.38 1.43
N LEU A 74 4.84 5.02 2.34
CA LEU A 74 3.41 5.22 2.12
C LEU A 74 3.09 6.71 2.25
N LEU A 75 2.25 7.22 1.36
CA LEU A 75 1.60 8.50 1.58
C LEU A 75 0.78 8.45 2.88
N PRO A 76 0.52 9.57 3.54
CA PRO A 76 -0.24 9.58 4.79
C PRO A 76 -1.57 8.83 4.69
N TYR A 77 -2.28 9.01 3.58
CA TYR A 77 -3.51 8.33 3.19
C TYR A 77 -3.27 7.08 2.33
N GLY A 78 -2.01 6.64 2.23
CA GLY A 78 -1.65 5.43 1.48
C GLY A 78 -2.26 4.20 2.12
N MET A 79 -2.80 3.33 1.28
CA MET A 79 -3.53 2.13 1.65
C MET A 79 -2.69 0.88 1.44
N VAL A 80 -2.84 -0.07 2.33
CA VAL A 80 -2.29 -1.41 2.18
C VAL A 80 -3.44 -2.41 2.17
N ARG A 81 -3.39 -3.38 1.27
CA ARG A 81 -4.36 -4.47 1.19
C ARG A 81 -3.66 -5.81 1.21
N TYR A 82 -4.21 -6.72 2.01
CA TYR A 82 -3.71 -8.08 2.15
C TYR A 82 -4.89 -9.05 2.25
N HIS A 83 -4.88 -10.09 1.43
CA HIS A 83 -5.99 -11.05 1.29
C HIS A 83 -7.34 -10.39 0.95
N GLY A 84 -7.33 -9.32 0.16
CA GLY A 84 -8.53 -8.58 -0.21
C GLY A 84 -9.07 -7.62 0.83
N ALA A 85 -8.39 -7.44 1.96
CA ALA A 85 -8.81 -6.63 3.09
C ALA A 85 -7.85 -5.47 3.38
N PRO A 86 -8.30 -4.43 4.11
CA PRO A 86 -7.40 -3.44 4.68
C PRO A 86 -6.35 -4.08 5.58
N ALA A 87 -5.12 -3.58 5.51
CA ALA A 87 -3.99 -4.11 6.26
C ALA A 87 -3.01 -3.01 6.65
N ASP A 88 -2.09 -3.36 7.55
CA ASP A 88 -0.87 -2.59 7.84
C ASP A 88 0.33 -3.34 7.25
N LEU A 89 1.43 -2.63 6.97
CA LEU A 89 2.65 -3.27 6.43
C LEU A 89 3.16 -4.42 7.30
N ARG A 90 2.95 -4.38 8.62
CA ARG A 90 3.32 -5.45 9.55
C ARG A 90 2.61 -6.78 9.29
N ASN A 91 1.45 -6.74 8.63
CA ASN A 91 0.65 -7.93 8.35
C ASN A 91 1.18 -8.72 7.16
N ILE A 92 2.08 -8.13 6.36
CA ILE A 92 2.53 -8.71 5.10
C ILE A 92 3.85 -9.44 5.31
N PRO A 93 3.93 -10.75 5.08
CA PRO A 93 5.17 -11.49 5.15
C PRO A 93 6.20 -10.99 4.13
N LEU A 94 7.48 -10.93 4.54
CA LEU A 94 8.56 -10.64 3.62
C LEU A 94 8.63 -11.72 2.53
N GLY A 95 8.92 -11.30 1.32
CA GLY A 95 8.91 -12.16 0.15
C GLY A 95 7.62 -12.11 -0.66
N THR A 96 6.52 -11.58 -0.08
CA THR A 96 5.23 -11.43 -0.78
C THR A 96 5.40 -10.59 -2.04
N MET A 97 4.78 -11.02 -3.13
CA MET A 97 4.64 -10.23 -4.34
C MET A 97 3.59 -9.14 -4.12
N MET A 98 3.98 -7.91 -4.32
CA MET A 98 3.14 -6.73 -4.15
C MET A 98 2.93 -6.02 -5.47
N HIS A 99 1.72 -5.53 -5.68
CA HIS A 99 1.36 -4.56 -6.71
C HIS A 99 1.25 -3.19 -6.05
N GLY A 100 1.87 -2.20 -6.62
CA GLY A 100 1.90 -0.86 -6.03
C GLY A 100 1.59 0.25 -7.03
N LEU A 101 0.95 1.30 -6.54
CA LEU A 101 0.73 2.56 -7.24
C LEU A 101 1.52 3.66 -6.54
N PHE A 102 2.36 4.34 -7.31
CA PHE A 102 3.37 5.24 -6.76
C PHE A 102 3.37 6.60 -7.44
N TYR A 103 3.82 7.60 -6.69
CA TYR A 103 4.09 8.94 -7.17
C TYR A 103 5.54 9.33 -6.89
N LEU A 104 6.00 10.40 -7.52
CA LEU A 104 7.22 11.07 -7.09
C LEU A 104 7.07 11.59 -5.65
N PRO A 105 8.18 11.71 -4.91
CA PRO A 105 8.16 12.39 -3.61
C PRO A 105 7.55 13.79 -3.76
N PRO A 106 6.68 14.21 -2.84
CA PRO A 106 6.04 15.52 -2.88
C PRO A 106 7.06 16.67 -2.90
N ASP A 107 8.06 16.57 -2.03
CA ASP A 107 9.22 17.46 -2.05
C ASP A 107 10.50 16.60 -2.09
N PRO A 108 11.30 16.69 -3.18
CA PRO A 108 12.55 15.95 -3.28
C PRO A 108 13.56 16.29 -2.18
N LYS A 109 13.50 17.50 -1.64
CA LYS A 109 14.42 17.98 -0.59
C LYS A 109 14.04 17.45 0.78
N LEU A 110 12.74 17.20 1.00
CA LEU A 110 12.20 16.69 2.25
C LEU A 110 11.99 15.17 2.23
N SER A 111 12.11 14.54 1.07
CA SER A 111 11.98 13.09 0.97
C SER A 111 13.23 12.41 1.51
N SER A 112 13.02 11.58 2.50
CA SER A 112 14.06 10.73 3.09
C SER A 112 14.18 9.37 2.41
N VAL A 113 13.28 9.07 1.49
CA VAL A 113 13.41 7.86 0.66
C VAL A 113 14.50 8.13 -0.36
N PRO A 114 15.62 7.38 -0.34
CA PRO A 114 16.72 7.61 -1.26
C PRO A 114 16.22 7.49 -2.71
N VAL A 115 16.54 8.48 -3.51
CA VAL A 115 16.32 8.39 -4.95
C VAL A 115 17.30 7.36 -5.51
N VAL A 116 16.82 6.47 -6.37
CA VAL A 116 17.67 5.47 -7.03
C VAL A 116 18.84 6.16 -7.74
N ALA A 117 20.02 5.59 -7.59
CA ALA A 117 21.25 6.17 -8.15
C ALA A 117 21.06 6.51 -9.65
N LYS A 118 21.44 7.72 -10.03
CA LYS A 118 21.26 8.29 -11.38
C LYS A 118 21.86 7.46 -12.53
N ALA A 119 22.74 6.50 -12.23
CA ALA A 119 23.45 5.73 -13.24
C ALA A 119 22.58 4.75 -14.02
N SER A 120 21.38 4.41 -13.55
CA SER A 120 20.51 3.41 -14.18
C SER A 120 19.12 3.91 -14.56
N VAL A 121 18.76 5.14 -14.18
CA VAL A 121 17.41 5.67 -14.43
C VAL A 121 17.51 7.12 -14.90
N THR A 122 16.96 7.41 -16.06
CA THR A 122 16.93 8.76 -16.64
C THR A 122 15.82 9.63 -16.04
N GLN A 123 14.88 9.03 -15.31
CA GLN A 123 13.75 9.71 -14.69
C GLN A 123 13.79 9.60 -13.16
N PRO A 124 13.23 10.58 -12.43
CA PRO A 124 13.04 10.48 -10.99
C PRO A 124 12.22 9.23 -10.64
N ALA A 125 12.57 8.56 -9.55
CA ALA A 125 11.85 7.37 -9.11
C ALA A 125 10.55 7.75 -8.39
N GLU A 126 9.45 7.18 -8.82
CA GLU A 126 8.19 7.19 -8.08
C GLU A 126 8.30 6.22 -6.91
N ASN A 127 8.35 6.73 -5.71
CA ASN A 127 8.58 5.92 -4.51
C ASN A 127 7.68 6.26 -3.31
N HIS A 128 6.65 7.08 -3.51
CA HIS A 128 5.61 7.31 -2.52
C HIS A 128 4.34 6.57 -2.90
N ALA A 129 4.05 5.49 -2.18
CA ALA A 129 2.94 4.61 -2.49
C ALA A 129 1.61 5.17 -1.97
N ILE A 130 0.60 5.18 -2.83
CA ILE A 130 -0.80 5.40 -2.45
C ILE A 130 -1.55 4.08 -2.22
N LEU A 131 -1.12 3.02 -2.88
CA LEU A 131 -1.70 1.70 -2.74
C LEU A 131 -0.60 0.65 -2.83
N LEU A 132 -0.62 -0.30 -1.91
CA LEU A 132 0.14 -1.54 -1.96
C LEU A 132 -0.81 -2.70 -1.71
N GLU A 133 -0.79 -3.70 -2.57
CA GLU A 133 -1.69 -4.84 -2.47
C GLU A 133 -1.00 -6.14 -2.87
N ASP A 134 -1.36 -7.23 -2.19
CA ASP A 134 -0.94 -8.57 -2.57
C ASP A 134 -1.70 -9.06 -3.81
N GLU A 135 -1.29 -10.20 -4.38
CA GLU A 135 -1.90 -10.75 -5.58
C GLU A 135 -3.42 -11.01 -5.44
N PRO A 136 -3.94 -11.59 -4.33
CA PRO A 136 -5.38 -11.75 -4.15
C PRO A 136 -6.13 -10.42 -4.14
N SER A 137 -5.60 -9.40 -3.44
CA SER A 137 -6.21 -8.07 -3.38
C SER A 137 -6.25 -7.40 -4.75
N PHE A 138 -5.13 -7.48 -5.49
CA PHE A 138 -5.04 -6.98 -6.86
C PHE A 138 -6.05 -7.67 -7.77
N CYS A 139 -6.14 -9.01 -7.72
CA CYS A 139 -7.09 -9.77 -8.53
C CYS A 139 -8.54 -9.40 -8.23
N LEU A 140 -8.90 -9.22 -6.95
CA LEU A 140 -10.24 -8.80 -6.56
C LEU A 140 -10.58 -7.39 -7.08
N ARG A 141 -9.65 -6.44 -6.95
CA ARG A 141 -9.84 -5.06 -7.43
C ARG A 141 -9.98 -4.98 -8.95
N GLU A 142 -9.15 -5.69 -9.67
CA GLU A 142 -9.14 -5.71 -11.13
C GLU A 142 -10.19 -6.66 -11.74
N GLY A 143 -10.93 -7.41 -10.91
CA GLY A 143 -11.87 -8.40 -11.38
C GLY A 143 -11.21 -9.56 -12.16
N LYS A 144 -9.99 -9.93 -11.77
CA LYS A 144 -9.20 -11.03 -12.36
C LYS A 144 -9.25 -12.26 -11.47
N VAL A 145 -9.03 -13.43 -12.08
CA VAL A 145 -8.95 -14.70 -11.37
C VAL A 145 -7.84 -15.54 -11.98
N TRP A 146 -7.20 -16.37 -11.18
CA TRP A 146 -6.25 -17.36 -11.66
C TRP A 146 -6.97 -18.65 -12.01
N LYS A 147 -6.54 -19.30 -13.11
CA LYS A 147 -6.98 -20.62 -13.52
C LYS A 147 -5.80 -21.57 -13.55
N LEU A 148 -5.93 -22.70 -12.90
CA LEU A 148 -4.88 -23.71 -12.83
C LEU A 148 -4.91 -24.57 -14.10
N LYS A 149 -3.81 -24.58 -14.88
CA LYS A 149 -3.67 -25.42 -16.10
C LYS A 149 -3.13 -26.82 -15.78
N GLU A 150 -2.01 -26.83 -15.07
CA GLU A 150 -1.34 -28.08 -14.78
C GLU A 150 -0.51 -28.01 -13.51
N VAL A 151 -0.30 -29.17 -12.92
CA VAL A 151 0.63 -29.37 -11.82
C VAL A 151 1.59 -30.49 -12.15
N THR A 152 2.86 -30.31 -11.78
CA THR A 152 3.88 -31.35 -11.82
C THR A 152 4.46 -31.50 -10.44
N LEU A 153 4.36 -32.68 -9.83
CA LEU A 153 4.94 -32.98 -8.52
C LEU A 153 6.15 -33.92 -8.64
N GLN A 154 7.05 -33.78 -7.68
CA GLN A 154 8.23 -34.62 -7.51
C GLN A 154 8.26 -35.16 -6.09
N GLY A 155 8.13 -36.48 -5.94
CA GLY A 155 8.16 -37.16 -4.64
C GLY A 155 7.08 -36.69 -3.66
N GLY A 156 5.96 -36.14 -4.12
CA GLY A 156 4.84 -35.70 -3.30
C GLY A 156 5.09 -34.50 -2.37
N THR A 157 6.27 -33.88 -2.44
CA THR A 157 6.66 -32.83 -1.48
C THR A 157 6.96 -31.48 -2.11
N GLN A 158 7.23 -31.46 -3.40
CA GLN A 158 7.52 -30.23 -4.15
C GLN A 158 7.08 -30.36 -5.60
N GLY A 159 6.85 -29.23 -6.24
CA GLY A 159 6.45 -29.23 -7.64
C GLY A 159 6.29 -27.84 -8.22
N MET A 160 5.67 -27.82 -9.39
CA MET A 160 5.38 -26.62 -10.16
C MET A 160 3.91 -26.62 -10.55
N ILE A 161 3.29 -25.46 -10.45
CA ILE A 161 1.96 -25.18 -11.00
C ILE A 161 2.12 -24.20 -12.15
N VAL A 162 1.47 -24.49 -13.28
CA VAL A 162 1.25 -23.52 -14.35
C VAL A 162 -0.17 -23.00 -14.20
N ALA A 163 -0.29 -21.69 -14.07
CA ALA A 163 -1.58 -21.02 -13.99
C ALA A 163 -1.59 -19.79 -14.90
N HIS A 164 -2.75 -19.46 -15.40
CA HIS A 164 -2.96 -18.24 -16.16
C HIS A 164 -4.01 -17.37 -15.49
N ARG A 165 -3.89 -16.07 -15.72
CA ARG A 165 -4.78 -15.06 -15.18
C ARG A 165 -5.47 -14.33 -16.32
N GLU A 166 -6.78 -14.53 -16.42
CA GLU A 166 -7.63 -13.85 -17.36
C GLU A 166 -8.32 -12.64 -16.72
N PRO A 167 -8.62 -11.59 -17.48
CA PRO A 167 -9.52 -10.55 -17.03
C PRO A 167 -10.91 -11.13 -16.81
N LYS A 168 -11.63 -10.61 -15.82
CA LYS A 168 -13.05 -10.92 -15.63
C LYS A 168 -13.83 -10.57 -16.90
N ALA A 169 -14.88 -11.32 -17.21
CA ALA A 169 -15.69 -11.11 -18.41
C ALA A 169 -16.09 -9.64 -18.58
N GLY A 170 -15.75 -9.03 -19.71
CA GLY A 170 -15.97 -7.61 -20.01
C GLY A 170 -14.85 -6.66 -19.58
N GLY A 171 -13.76 -7.16 -18.97
CA GLY A 171 -12.61 -6.35 -18.58
C GLY A 171 -11.53 -6.28 -19.65
N GLU A 172 -10.82 -5.16 -19.74
CA GLU A 172 -9.60 -5.03 -20.53
C GLU A 172 -8.40 -5.64 -19.77
N GLY A 173 -7.58 -6.42 -20.42
CA GLY A 173 -6.35 -6.95 -19.83
C GLY A 173 -5.69 -8.02 -20.69
N LYS A 174 -4.38 -8.18 -20.51
CA LYS A 174 -3.64 -9.26 -21.18
C LYS A 174 -3.64 -10.51 -20.30
N GLU A 175 -3.80 -11.66 -20.94
CA GLU A 175 -3.56 -12.95 -20.32
C GLU A 175 -2.12 -13.02 -19.82
N VAL A 176 -1.94 -13.50 -18.60
CA VAL A 176 -0.63 -13.67 -17.96
C VAL A 176 -0.50 -15.11 -17.52
N GLU A 177 0.36 -15.87 -18.18
CA GLU A 177 0.71 -17.22 -17.76
C GLU A 177 1.96 -17.21 -16.90
N ARG A 178 1.98 -17.96 -15.80
CA ARG A 178 3.10 -18.09 -14.88
C ARG A 178 3.29 -19.54 -14.45
N GLN A 179 4.56 -19.90 -14.35
CA GLN A 179 4.99 -21.14 -13.71
C GLN A 179 5.49 -20.80 -12.31
N MET A 180 4.91 -21.44 -11.30
CA MET A 180 5.14 -21.13 -9.89
C MET A 180 5.43 -22.39 -9.09
N SER A 181 6.44 -22.33 -8.21
CA SER A 181 6.77 -23.48 -7.37
C SER A 181 5.79 -23.64 -6.21
N ILE A 182 5.57 -24.90 -5.85
CA ILE A 182 4.86 -25.31 -4.62
C ILE A 182 5.71 -26.30 -3.85
N ASN A 183 5.51 -26.37 -2.55
CA ASN A 183 6.18 -27.35 -1.68
C ASN A 183 5.34 -27.63 -0.43
N ALA A 184 5.87 -28.42 0.50
CA ALA A 184 5.19 -28.78 1.74
C ALA A 184 4.73 -27.57 2.59
N SER A 185 5.29 -26.37 2.37
CA SER A 185 4.86 -25.13 3.07
C SER A 185 3.72 -24.39 2.34
N THR A 186 3.33 -24.82 1.16
CA THR A 186 2.18 -24.26 0.45
C THR A 186 0.89 -24.71 1.14
N ARG A 187 0.04 -23.75 1.48
CA ARG A 187 -1.22 -23.99 2.17
C ARG A 187 -2.36 -23.91 1.16
N PHE A 188 -3.25 -24.89 1.22
CA PHE A 188 -4.46 -24.93 0.43
C PHE A 188 -5.66 -24.71 1.34
N TRP A 189 -6.55 -23.82 0.91
CA TRP A 189 -7.70 -23.43 1.72
C TRP A 189 -8.99 -23.81 1.00
N ARG A 190 -9.78 -24.66 1.62
CA ARG A 190 -11.10 -25.07 1.15
C ARG A 190 -12.14 -24.77 2.21
N GLY A 191 -12.95 -23.78 1.97
CA GLY A 191 -13.89 -23.31 2.99
C GLY A 191 -13.17 -22.93 4.29
N ARG A 192 -13.24 -23.75 5.35
CA ARG A 192 -12.60 -23.55 6.67
C ARG A 192 -11.33 -24.37 6.86
N GLU A 193 -11.09 -25.28 5.99
CA GLU A 193 -10.03 -26.26 6.13
C GLU A 193 -8.74 -25.75 5.51
N GLN A 194 -7.65 -25.91 6.25
CA GLN A 194 -6.31 -25.81 5.69
C GLN A 194 -5.82 -27.20 5.36
N LEU A 195 -5.44 -27.40 4.14
CA LEU A 195 -4.94 -28.65 3.57
C LEU A 195 -3.48 -28.46 3.17
N GLY A 196 -2.70 -29.53 3.27
CA GLY A 196 -1.35 -29.60 2.73
C GLY A 196 -1.32 -30.37 1.41
N LEU A 197 -0.15 -30.45 0.78
CA LEU A 197 0.04 -31.27 -0.42
C LEU A 197 -0.34 -32.74 -0.18
N ALA A 198 0.03 -33.29 0.97
CA ALA A 198 -0.25 -34.70 1.31
C ALA A 198 -1.75 -34.99 1.35
N ASP A 199 -2.56 -34.06 1.86
CA ASP A 199 -4.01 -34.21 1.95
C ASP A 199 -4.62 -34.25 0.56
N LEU A 200 -4.21 -33.32 -0.33
CA LEU A 200 -4.71 -33.26 -1.70
C LEU A 200 -4.28 -34.46 -2.56
N ILE A 201 -3.09 -35.03 -2.30
CA ILE A 201 -2.64 -36.26 -2.94
C ILE A 201 -3.50 -37.43 -2.44
N ALA A 202 -3.74 -37.53 -1.13
CA ALA A 202 -4.58 -38.59 -0.55
C ALA A 202 -6.02 -38.54 -1.08
N GLU A 203 -6.55 -37.35 -1.34
CA GLU A 203 -7.87 -37.14 -1.96
C GLU A 203 -7.87 -37.37 -3.48
N GLY A 204 -6.71 -37.60 -4.10
CA GLY A 204 -6.58 -37.77 -5.56
C GLY A 204 -6.73 -36.49 -6.37
N LEU A 205 -6.76 -35.34 -5.71
CA LEU A 205 -6.84 -34.02 -6.36
C LEU A 205 -5.52 -33.63 -7.02
N LEU A 206 -4.39 -34.03 -6.41
CA LEU A 206 -3.05 -33.87 -6.97
C LEU A 206 -2.40 -35.23 -7.21
N PRO A 207 -1.45 -35.34 -8.15
CA PRO A 207 -0.73 -36.61 -8.38
C PRO A 207 0.31 -36.79 -7.25
N ALA A 208 0.61 -38.03 -6.88
CA ALA A 208 1.71 -38.31 -5.96
C ALA A 208 3.07 -38.02 -6.60
N ASP A 209 3.19 -38.23 -7.90
CA ASP A 209 4.37 -37.90 -8.71
C ASP A 209 3.94 -37.68 -10.17
N GLY A 210 4.77 -36.94 -10.92
CA GLY A 210 4.50 -36.66 -12.32
C GLY A 210 3.53 -35.50 -12.55
N LYS A 211 2.90 -35.48 -13.71
CA LYS A 211 2.09 -34.37 -14.22
C LYS A 211 0.60 -34.70 -14.19
N LYS A 212 -0.22 -33.70 -13.81
CA LYS A 212 -1.68 -33.76 -13.94
C LYS A 212 -2.18 -32.43 -14.55
N ILE A 213 -3.11 -32.55 -15.50
CA ILE A 213 -3.84 -31.41 -16.05
C ILE A 213 -4.97 -31.06 -15.08
N LEU A 214 -5.14 -29.77 -14.83
CA LEU A 214 -6.17 -29.22 -13.97
C LEU A 214 -7.13 -28.43 -14.87
N ASP A 215 -8.39 -28.76 -14.89
CA ASP A 215 -9.41 -28.28 -15.84
C ASP A 215 -9.77 -26.79 -15.65
N ASP A 216 -8.77 -25.91 -15.73
CA ASP A 216 -8.91 -24.44 -15.55
C ASP A 216 -9.68 -24.03 -14.29
N GLN A 217 -9.47 -24.77 -13.20
CA GLN A 217 -10.09 -24.47 -11.91
C GLN A 217 -9.73 -23.06 -11.47
N GLU A 218 -10.76 -22.25 -11.20
CA GLU A 218 -10.61 -20.90 -10.68
C GLU A 218 -10.15 -20.91 -9.22
N VAL A 219 -9.08 -20.15 -8.95
CA VAL A 219 -8.47 -20.03 -7.62
C VAL A 219 -7.95 -18.62 -7.37
N TYR A 220 -7.69 -18.30 -6.10
CA TYR A 220 -6.89 -17.15 -5.72
C TYR A 220 -5.53 -17.61 -5.20
N LEU A 221 -4.48 -16.89 -5.54
CA LEU A 221 -3.10 -17.29 -5.24
C LEU A 221 -2.40 -16.24 -4.38
N GLY A 222 -1.89 -16.63 -3.23
CA GLY A 222 -0.88 -15.90 -2.49
C GLY A 222 0.48 -16.19 -3.12
N ILE A 223 1.09 -15.18 -3.73
CA ILE A 223 2.34 -15.33 -4.46
C ILE A 223 3.48 -14.67 -3.68
N ALA A 224 4.58 -15.38 -3.59
CA ALA A 224 5.82 -14.90 -3.00
C ALA A 224 7.00 -15.22 -3.90
N TRP A 225 8.11 -14.55 -3.68
CA TRP A 225 9.37 -14.89 -4.29
C TRP A 225 10.22 -15.68 -3.30
N LYS A 226 10.73 -16.82 -3.73
CA LYS A 226 11.72 -17.60 -2.97
C LYS A 226 13.05 -17.64 -3.72
N PRO A 227 14.20 -17.59 -3.01
CA PRO A 227 15.49 -17.82 -3.63
C PRO A 227 15.50 -19.20 -4.29
N ASP A 228 15.91 -19.27 -5.55
CA ASP A 228 16.28 -20.53 -6.15
C ASP A 228 17.62 -20.95 -5.53
N GLY A 229 17.70 -22.13 -4.91
CA GLY A 229 18.88 -22.60 -4.19
C GLY A 229 20.16 -22.73 -5.03
N ASN A 230 20.11 -22.33 -6.28
CA ASN A 230 21.26 -22.32 -7.20
C ASN A 230 21.84 -20.90 -7.33
N TRP A 231 22.42 -20.41 -6.24
CA TRP A 231 23.13 -19.13 -6.15
C TRP A 231 24.12 -18.89 -7.32
N PHE A 232 24.78 -19.94 -7.81
CA PHE A 232 25.79 -19.82 -8.86
C PHE A 232 25.21 -19.56 -10.26
N ARG A 233 23.95 -19.86 -10.52
CA ARG A 233 23.37 -19.73 -11.87
C ARG A 233 22.72 -18.40 -12.17
N ARG A 234 22.67 -17.43 -11.25
CA ARG A 234 21.93 -16.15 -11.43
C ARG A 234 20.49 -16.30 -11.96
N THR A 235 19.95 -17.49 -11.88
CA THR A 235 18.58 -17.80 -12.34
C THR A 235 17.60 -17.36 -11.27
N GLY A 236 17.67 -16.15 -10.89
CA GLY A 236 16.63 -15.37 -10.23
C GLY A 236 15.82 -16.08 -9.13
N ASN A 237 15.14 -15.30 -8.36
CA ASN A 237 14.10 -15.79 -7.47
C ASN A 237 12.99 -16.48 -8.30
N ARG A 238 12.49 -17.59 -7.83
CA ARG A 238 11.32 -18.24 -8.43
C ARG A 238 10.05 -17.74 -7.76
N LEU A 239 9.02 -17.53 -8.57
CA LEU A 239 7.68 -17.36 -8.04
C LEU A 239 7.27 -18.62 -7.30
N HIS A 240 6.77 -18.44 -6.10
CA HIS A 240 6.31 -19.51 -5.22
C HIS A 240 4.90 -19.19 -4.75
N ILE A 241 4.06 -20.20 -4.69
CA ILE A 241 2.72 -20.06 -4.16
C ILE A 241 2.78 -20.38 -2.66
N SER A 242 2.47 -19.40 -1.83
CA SER A 242 2.35 -19.57 -0.37
C SER A 242 0.98 -20.12 0.02
N ASP A 243 -0.07 -19.62 -0.65
CA ASP A 243 -1.46 -19.94 -0.37
C ASP A 243 -2.25 -20.14 -1.66
N ILE A 244 -3.13 -21.11 -1.65
CA ILE A 244 -4.12 -21.35 -2.71
C ILE A 244 -5.50 -21.40 -2.07
N TRP A 245 -6.33 -20.44 -2.37
CA TRP A 245 -7.74 -20.47 -2.00
C TRP A 245 -8.53 -21.13 -3.13
N LEU A 246 -8.98 -22.35 -2.87
CA LEU A 246 -9.70 -23.19 -3.83
C LEU A 246 -11.14 -22.70 -4.07
N ASP A 247 -11.63 -21.82 -3.23
CA ASP A 247 -12.95 -21.22 -3.37
C ASP A 247 -12.99 -19.79 -2.82
N ALA A 248 -13.92 -18.98 -3.32
CA ALA A 248 -14.10 -17.59 -2.90
C ALA A 248 -14.45 -17.45 -1.40
N LYS A 249 -15.11 -18.45 -0.79
CA LYS A 249 -15.47 -18.41 0.62
C LYS A 249 -14.23 -18.55 1.52
N ALA A 250 -13.25 -19.32 1.10
CA ALA A 250 -11.99 -19.46 1.83
C ALA A 250 -11.22 -18.13 1.83
N LEU A 251 -11.09 -17.45 0.67
CA LEU A 251 -10.48 -16.12 0.61
C LEU A 251 -11.30 -15.08 1.40
N GLN A 252 -12.62 -15.11 1.30
CA GLN A 252 -13.48 -14.19 2.06
C GLN A 252 -13.26 -14.30 3.56
N ARG A 253 -12.98 -15.48 4.09
CA ARG A 253 -12.67 -15.68 5.51
C ARG A 253 -11.31 -15.09 5.89
N ALA A 254 -10.29 -15.30 5.05
CA ALA A 254 -9.00 -14.67 5.26
C ALA A 254 -9.14 -13.14 5.28
N SER A 255 -9.93 -12.60 4.34
CA SER A 255 -10.28 -11.18 4.26
C SER A 255 -11.02 -10.69 5.51
N GLN A 256 -12.01 -11.43 6.01
CA GLN A 256 -12.75 -11.08 7.23
C GLN A 256 -11.85 -11.06 8.46
N HIS A 257 -10.96 -12.05 8.60
CA HIS A 257 -9.99 -12.10 9.68
C HIS A 257 -9.05 -10.89 9.62
N GLN A 258 -8.46 -10.61 8.46
CA GLN A 258 -7.57 -9.46 8.25
C GLN A 258 -8.30 -8.13 8.51
N THR A 259 -9.56 -8.00 8.07
CA THR A 259 -10.39 -6.84 8.34
C THR A 259 -10.58 -6.62 9.85
N ALA A 260 -10.85 -7.69 10.60
CA ALA A 260 -11.01 -7.60 12.05
C ALA A 260 -9.72 -7.12 12.74
N VAL A 261 -8.57 -7.69 12.37
CA VAL A 261 -7.26 -7.27 12.89
C VAL A 261 -7.00 -5.79 12.60
N HIS A 262 -7.23 -5.34 11.37
CA HIS A 262 -7.01 -3.95 10.98
C HIS A 262 -8.00 -3.00 11.67
N ARG A 263 -9.26 -3.42 11.87
CA ARG A 263 -10.27 -2.64 12.58
C ARG A 263 -9.81 -2.31 14.02
N GLU A 264 -9.34 -3.30 14.75
CA GLU A 264 -8.83 -3.08 16.11
C GLU A 264 -7.60 -2.17 16.11
N LEU A 265 -6.71 -2.34 15.14
CA LEU A 265 -5.56 -1.44 14.99
C LEU A 265 -5.98 0.02 14.80
N ILE A 266 -6.98 0.28 13.93
CA ILE A 266 -7.46 1.65 13.70
C ILE A 266 -8.18 2.21 14.94
N ARG A 267 -8.97 1.39 15.64
CA ARG A 267 -9.62 1.83 16.88
C ARG A 267 -8.61 2.28 17.93
N CYS A 268 -7.52 1.53 18.11
CA CYS A 268 -6.45 1.88 19.04
C CYS A 268 -5.67 3.14 18.59
N ARG A 269 -5.46 3.31 17.28
CA ARG A 269 -4.68 4.43 16.71
C ARG A 269 -5.52 5.62 16.31
N TRP A 270 -6.83 5.53 16.39
CA TRP A 270 -7.84 6.47 15.91
C TRP A 270 -7.81 6.66 14.39
N MET A 271 -8.91 7.12 13.84
CA MET A 271 -9.08 7.35 12.41
C MET A 271 -8.26 8.54 11.95
N PRO A 272 -7.35 8.38 11.00
CA PRO A 272 -6.63 9.51 10.43
C PRO A 272 -7.53 10.33 9.50
N ALA A 273 -7.31 11.64 9.49
CA ALA A 273 -8.08 12.59 8.68
C ALA A 273 -7.24 13.79 8.28
N TYR A 274 -7.55 14.41 7.15
CA TYR A 274 -7.09 15.76 6.84
C TYR A 274 -8.02 16.80 7.45
N VAL A 275 -7.44 17.85 8.03
CA VAL A 275 -8.17 19.06 8.40
C VAL A 275 -8.44 19.87 7.14
N ASP A 276 -9.71 20.06 6.82
CA ASP A 276 -10.14 20.86 5.67
C ASP A 276 -10.28 22.33 6.05
N ALA A 277 -10.91 22.59 7.20
CA ALA A 277 -11.16 23.93 7.71
C ALA A 277 -11.20 23.98 9.24
N VAL A 278 -10.91 25.16 9.76
CA VAL A 278 -11.05 25.48 11.19
C VAL A 278 -11.79 26.82 11.30
N GLU A 279 -12.95 26.80 11.93
CA GLU A 279 -13.73 28.00 12.22
C GLU A 279 -13.58 28.34 13.70
N TYR A 280 -13.00 29.50 13.98
CA TYR A 280 -12.79 29.98 15.35
C TYR A 280 -14.07 30.67 15.88
N GLY A 281 -14.62 30.11 16.93
CA GLY A 281 -15.79 30.64 17.60
C GLY A 281 -15.45 31.52 18.80
N LYS A 282 -16.49 31.92 19.52
CA LYS A 282 -16.34 32.73 20.77
C LYS A 282 -15.89 31.82 21.93
N PHE A 283 -15.21 32.44 22.92
CA PHE A 283 -14.77 31.78 24.16
C PHE A 283 -13.86 30.54 23.95
N GLY A 284 -12.98 30.60 22.95
CA GLY A 284 -12.02 29.51 22.67
C GLY A 284 -12.63 28.26 22.05
N SER A 285 -13.92 28.24 21.74
CA SER A 285 -14.53 27.17 21.00
C SER A 285 -14.18 27.27 19.53
N SER A 286 -14.06 26.13 18.84
CA SER A 286 -13.81 26.09 17.40
C SER A 286 -14.53 24.89 16.78
N THR A 287 -14.86 25.00 15.50
CA THR A 287 -15.36 23.90 14.70
C THR A 287 -14.27 23.43 13.73
N VAL A 288 -13.90 22.18 13.82
CA VAL A 288 -12.93 21.55 12.93
C VAL A 288 -13.71 20.70 11.92
N THR A 289 -13.46 20.95 10.64
CA THR A 289 -13.96 20.12 9.53
C THR A 289 -12.81 19.28 9.03
N ALA A 290 -12.99 17.96 8.96
CA ALA A 290 -11.94 17.04 8.58
C ALA A 290 -12.47 15.90 7.70
N THR A 291 -11.75 15.57 6.63
CA THR A 291 -12.04 14.43 5.74
C THR A 291 -11.29 13.19 6.21
N LEU A 292 -12.04 12.13 6.53
CA LEU A 292 -11.48 10.85 6.96
C LEU A 292 -10.74 10.16 5.81
N PHE A 293 -9.63 9.49 6.14
CA PHE A 293 -8.89 8.70 5.16
C PHE A 293 -9.66 7.44 4.76
N GLY A 294 -9.45 7.02 3.51
CA GLY A 294 -10.12 5.89 2.89
C GLY A 294 -9.42 4.55 3.13
N GLY A 295 -9.96 3.52 2.52
CA GLY A 295 -9.36 2.19 2.46
C GLY A 295 -9.51 1.34 3.72
N MET A 296 -10.30 1.77 4.70
CA MET A 296 -10.54 1.07 5.96
C MET A 296 -11.86 0.30 5.93
N ASP A 297 -12.11 -0.48 6.99
CA ASP A 297 -13.38 -1.18 7.16
C ASP A 297 -14.56 -0.19 7.22
N PRO A 298 -15.59 -0.37 6.39
CA PRO A 298 -16.76 0.50 6.38
C PRO A 298 -17.45 0.66 7.74
N SER A 299 -17.40 -0.34 8.62
CA SER A 299 -17.99 -0.25 9.95
C SER A 299 -17.35 0.84 10.82
N LEU A 300 -16.08 1.14 10.63
CA LEU A 300 -15.38 2.21 11.36
C LEU A 300 -15.96 3.59 11.03
N TYR A 301 -16.35 3.81 9.79
CA TYR A 301 -16.97 5.07 9.38
C TYR A 301 -18.40 5.21 9.91
N ALA A 302 -19.12 4.09 10.05
CA ALA A 302 -20.47 4.07 10.58
C ALA A 302 -20.54 4.45 12.07
N ASP A 303 -19.44 4.30 12.80
CA ASP A 303 -19.34 4.70 14.19
C ASP A 303 -19.34 6.24 14.39
N PHE A 304 -19.04 7.01 13.34
CA PHE A 304 -19.14 8.48 13.37
C PHE A 304 -20.57 8.92 13.08
N GLN A 305 -21.23 9.47 14.09
CA GLN A 305 -22.62 9.91 13.99
C GLN A 305 -22.79 11.33 14.52
N LYS A 306 -23.72 12.07 13.94
CA LYS A 306 -24.11 13.40 14.41
C LYS A 306 -24.66 13.33 15.83
N GLY A 307 -24.23 14.25 16.68
CA GLY A 307 -24.69 14.38 18.05
C GLY A 307 -23.92 13.57 19.09
N ILE A 308 -23.11 12.59 18.69
CA ILE A 308 -22.23 11.90 19.64
C ILE A 308 -20.99 12.75 19.95
N ASN A 309 -20.35 12.48 21.08
CA ASN A 309 -19.07 13.07 21.37
C ASN A 309 -17.95 12.35 20.62
N GLY A 310 -17.10 13.15 20.03
CA GLY A 310 -15.85 12.71 19.44
C GLY A 310 -14.65 13.32 20.13
N GLN A 311 -13.50 12.81 19.77
CA GLN A 311 -12.22 13.30 20.26
C GLN A 311 -11.27 13.42 19.07
N LEU A 312 -10.52 14.51 19.02
CA LEU A 312 -9.45 14.68 18.02
C LEU A 312 -8.11 14.90 18.71
N ALA A 313 -7.05 14.45 18.07
CA ALA A 313 -5.69 14.60 18.56
C ALA A 313 -4.75 14.96 17.42
N VAL A 314 -3.67 15.62 17.78
CA VAL A 314 -2.53 15.84 16.89
C VAL A 314 -1.36 15.02 17.37
N SER A 315 -0.63 14.48 16.42
CA SER A 315 0.60 13.75 16.67
C SER A 315 1.76 14.75 16.55
N GLU A 316 2.10 15.48 17.62
CA GLU A 316 3.22 16.42 17.61
C GLU A 316 4.32 16.01 18.58
N VAL A 317 5.52 15.84 18.07
CA VAL A 317 6.72 15.50 18.86
C VAL A 317 7.02 16.56 19.91
N ASN A 318 6.80 17.83 19.58
CA ASN A 318 7.15 18.94 20.45
C ASN A 318 6.36 18.95 21.76
N LEU A 319 5.16 18.37 21.78
CA LEU A 319 4.38 18.23 23.00
C LEU A 319 4.92 17.18 23.96
N LYS A 320 5.65 16.18 23.45
CA LYS A 320 6.34 15.18 24.29
C LYS A 320 7.43 15.84 25.15
N HIS A 321 8.11 16.83 24.62
CA HIS A 321 9.23 17.49 25.30
C HIS A 321 8.76 18.59 26.25
N ALA A 322 7.66 19.25 25.96
CA ALA A 322 7.15 20.37 26.77
C ALA A 322 6.71 19.93 28.17
N TYR A 323 6.29 18.70 28.36
CA TYR A 323 5.74 18.21 29.64
C TYR A 323 6.58 17.13 30.31
N GLY A 324 7.77 16.79 29.81
CA GLY A 324 8.71 15.84 30.43
C GLY A 324 8.22 14.38 30.52
N THR A 325 7.03 14.09 30.07
CA THR A 325 6.47 12.75 30.00
C THR A 325 6.48 12.31 28.54
N VAL A 326 6.93 11.11 28.28
CA VAL A 326 6.53 10.41 27.05
C VAL A 326 5.03 10.43 27.12
N ALA A 327 4.40 11.25 26.27
CA ALA A 327 2.95 11.35 26.28
C ALA A 327 2.42 9.97 25.84
N GLU A 328 2.03 9.21 26.81
CA GLU A 328 1.24 8.00 26.59
C GLU A 328 -0.14 8.36 26.04
N THR A 329 -0.47 9.65 26.11
CA THR A 329 -1.72 10.21 25.61
C THR A 329 -1.41 11.24 24.53
N LEU A 330 -1.97 11.05 23.37
CA LEU A 330 -2.14 12.10 22.39
C LEU A 330 -2.87 13.27 23.06
N VAL A 331 -2.36 14.49 22.93
CA VAL A 331 -3.10 15.64 23.45
C VAL A 331 -4.37 15.78 22.65
N ALA A 332 -5.47 15.52 23.30
CA ALA A 332 -6.75 15.38 22.65
C ALA A 332 -7.75 16.43 23.13
N ASN A 333 -8.53 16.93 22.20
CA ASN A 333 -9.70 17.75 22.46
C ASN A 333 -10.95 16.98 22.15
N SER A 334 -11.98 17.15 22.96
CA SER A 334 -13.26 16.47 22.80
C SER A 334 -14.41 17.45 22.63
N GLY A 335 -15.46 16.98 21.97
CA GLY A 335 -16.69 17.71 21.84
C GLY A 335 -17.68 17.00 20.91
N PRO A 336 -18.89 17.55 20.71
CA PRO A 336 -19.90 16.94 19.91
C PRO A 336 -19.53 16.97 18.41
N ILE A 337 -19.81 15.88 17.72
CA ILE A 337 -19.84 15.81 16.26
C ILE A 337 -21.10 16.55 15.80
N LEU A 338 -20.89 17.66 15.13
CA LEU A 338 -21.98 18.54 14.66
C LEU A 338 -22.63 18.00 13.41
N ASP A 339 -21.81 17.44 12.51
CA ASP A 339 -22.31 16.88 11.27
C ASP A 339 -21.36 15.81 10.69
N VAL A 340 -21.94 14.93 9.87
CA VAL A 340 -21.26 13.88 9.11
C VAL A 340 -21.72 13.98 7.66
N ILE A 341 -20.89 14.51 6.80
CA ILE A 341 -21.20 14.78 5.40
C ILE A 341 -20.60 13.66 4.55
N LYS A 342 -21.42 13.04 3.72
CA LYS A 342 -20.98 12.00 2.79
C LYS A 342 -20.95 12.55 1.38
N GLN A 343 -19.79 12.47 0.73
CA GLN A 343 -19.63 12.77 -0.68
C GLN A 343 -20.12 11.56 -1.49
N GLU A 344 -21.00 11.79 -2.45
CA GLU A 344 -21.59 10.71 -3.25
C GLU A 344 -20.82 10.43 -4.56
N LYS A 345 -20.04 11.39 -5.05
CA LYS A 345 -19.39 11.30 -6.35
C LYS A 345 -17.90 11.67 -6.27
N GLU A 346 -17.13 11.08 -7.17
CA GLU A 346 -15.71 11.41 -7.39
C GLU A 346 -14.83 11.35 -6.13
N ILE A 347 -14.98 10.27 -5.34
CA ILE A 347 -14.17 10.07 -4.16
C ILE A 347 -12.75 9.71 -4.62
N PRO A 348 -11.74 10.56 -4.36
CA PRO A 348 -10.38 10.25 -4.75
C PRO A 348 -9.81 9.09 -3.94
N LEU A 349 -8.88 8.35 -4.54
CA LEU A 349 -8.19 7.28 -3.84
C LEU A 349 -7.46 7.83 -2.61
N GLY A 350 -7.60 7.16 -1.48
CA GLY A 350 -7.07 7.62 -0.19
C GLY A 350 -8.08 8.42 0.66
N SER A 351 -9.16 8.94 0.07
CA SER A 351 -10.29 9.55 0.80
C SER A 351 -11.37 8.51 1.08
N SER A 352 -12.08 8.66 2.20
CA SER A 352 -13.30 7.92 2.47
C SER A 352 -14.55 8.55 1.83
N GLY A 353 -14.45 9.80 1.37
CA GLY A 353 -15.61 10.61 1.00
C GLY A 353 -16.45 11.06 2.21
N ILE A 354 -15.95 10.86 3.43
CA ILE A 354 -16.70 11.24 4.65
C ILE A 354 -15.97 12.38 5.34
N GLN A 355 -16.70 13.47 5.55
CA GLN A 355 -16.23 14.65 6.23
C GLN A 355 -16.95 14.80 7.57
N ILE A 356 -16.19 15.04 8.62
CA ILE A 356 -16.67 15.20 10.00
C ILE A 356 -16.53 16.66 10.41
N GLN A 357 -17.59 17.22 10.99
CA GLN A 357 -17.53 18.48 11.68
C GLN A 357 -17.61 18.25 13.19
N ILE A 358 -16.59 18.63 13.92
CA ILE A 358 -16.51 18.47 15.38
C ILE A 358 -16.26 19.81 16.06
N LYS A 359 -17.02 20.09 17.12
CA LYS A 359 -16.82 21.26 17.95
C LYS A 359 -15.85 20.92 19.09
N VAL A 360 -14.82 21.73 19.25
CA VAL A 360 -13.81 21.55 20.31
C VAL A 360 -13.62 22.84 21.11
N THR A 361 -13.19 22.72 22.35
CA THR A 361 -13.05 23.86 23.26
C THR A 361 -11.68 24.53 23.20
N GLN A 362 -10.68 23.84 22.72
CA GLN A 362 -9.32 24.35 22.57
C GLN A 362 -8.71 23.81 21.29
N ILE A 363 -8.10 24.67 20.49
CA ILE A 363 -7.39 24.22 19.29
C ILE A 363 -5.89 24.26 19.55
N MET A 364 -5.24 23.16 19.21
CA MET A 364 -3.80 23.04 19.23
C MET A 364 -3.21 23.50 17.90
N GLU A 365 -1.97 23.94 17.93
CA GLU A 365 -1.26 24.46 16.75
C GLU A 365 -1.25 23.47 15.56
N GLY A 366 -1.21 22.16 15.84
CA GLY A 366 -1.25 21.13 14.80
C GLY A 366 -2.59 21.02 14.08
N VAL A 367 -3.70 21.54 14.64
CA VAL A 367 -5.03 21.49 14.02
C VAL A 367 -5.22 22.68 13.10
N ARG A 368 -4.80 22.53 11.85
CA ARG A 368 -4.94 23.57 10.82
C ARG A 368 -5.12 22.94 9.44
N PRO A 369 -5.73 23.65 8.48
CA PRO A 369 -6.00 23.11 7.14
C PRO A 369 -4.76 22.49 6.49
N GLY A 370 -4.96 21.33 5.87
CA GLY A 370 -3.91 20.55 5.22
C GLY A 370 -3.06 19.69 6.18
N ARG A 371 -3.31 19.73 7.49
CA ARG A 371 -2.62 18.88 8.48
C ARG A 371 -3.42 17.61 8.74
N ILE A 372 -2.71 16.59 9.21
CA ILE A 372 -3.31 15.33 9.59
C ILE A 372 -3.60 15.34 11.09
N ILE A 373 -4.80 14.90 11.41
CA ILE A 373 -5.24 14.65 12.77
C ILE A 373 -5.69 13.21 12.92
N ARG A 374 -5.82 12.79 14.17
CA ARG A 374 -6.50 11.55 14.53
C ARG A 374 -7.83 11.90 15.17
N ILE A 375 -8.89 11.20 14.79
CA ILE A 375 -10.24 11.44 15.29
C ILE A 375 -10.91 10.13 15.66
N ARG A 376 -11.65 10.11 16.78
CA ARG A 376 -12.45 8.94 17.19
C ARG A 376 -13.79 9.36 17.77
N PRO A 377 -14.82 8.51 17.69
CA PRO A 377 -15.96 8.55 18.60
C PRO A 377 -15.53 8.21 20.02
N MET A 378 -16.13 8.83 21.03
CA MET A 378 -15.81 8.51 22.44
C MET A 378 -16.19 7.09 22.84
N SER A 379 -16.97 6.38 22.01
CA SER A 379 -17.30 4.96 22.19
C SER A 379 -16.14 3.99 21.86
N TRP A 380 -15.11 4.47 21.15
CA TRP A 380 -13.93 3.63 20.89
C TRP A 380 -13.06 3.54 22.14
N PRO A 381 -12.30 2.41 22.30
CA PRO A 381 -11.39 2.24 23.42
C PRO A 381 -10.40 3.41 23.54
N ASP A 382 -10.01 3.73 24.76
CA ASP A 382 -8.94 4.70 25.06
C ASP A 382 -7.64 3.95 25.38
N ASP A 383 -7.37 2.91 24.62
CA ASP A 383 -6.19 2.10 24.83
C ASP A 383 -4.95 2.87 24.34
N ALA A 384 -3.89 2.77 25.11
CA ALA A 384 -2.60 3.29 24.73
C ALA A 384 -2.04 2.46 23.55
N VAL A 385 -1.60 3.14 22.50
CA VAL A 385 -0.87 2.47 21.42
C VAL A 385 0.43 1.91 22.00
N PRO A 386 0.84 0.66 21.69
CA PRO A 386 2.11 0.11 22.14
C PRO A 386 3.28 1.05 21.86
N ARG A 387 4.21 1.15 22.80
CA ARG A 387 5.31 2.12 22.72
C ARG A 387 6.15 1.98 21.47
N GLU A 388 6.37 0.77 20.99
CA GLU A 388 7.05 0.44 19.74
C GLU A 388 6.31 0.91 18.49
N GLU A 389 5.05 1.27 18.62
CA GLU A 389 4.22 1.82 17.56
C GLU A 389 4.11 3.33 17.60
N TYR A 390 4.64 3.98 18.64
CA TYR A 390 4.79 5.44 18.64
C TYR A 390 5.87 5.81 17.63
N THR A 391 5.42 6.20 16.46
CA THR A 391 6.28 6.94 15.56
C THR A 391 6.61 8.28 16.20
N GLU A 392 7.79 8.79 15.99
CA GLU A 392 8.15 10.13 16.40
C GLU A 392 7.35 11.17 15.61
N GLY A 393 6.08 11.15 15.81
CA GLY A 393 5.09 12.19 15.61
C GLY A 393 4.89 12.81 14.23
N HIS A 394 5.80 12.67 13.27
CA HIS A 394 5.71 13.46 12.03
C HIS A 394 5.31 12.65 10.80
N LEU A 395 5.41 11.35 10.85
CA LEU A 395 5.23 10.50 9.66
C LEU A 395 3.77 10.40 9.24
N ASP A 396 2.85 10.56 10.18
CA ASP A 396 1.42 10.60 9.88
C ASP A 396 0.94 11.99 9.47
N GLU A 397 1.70 13.02 9.78
CA GLU A 397 1.30 14.42 9.56
C GLU A 397 1.87 15.00 8.28
N ARG A 398 3.02 14.49 7.85
CA ARG A 398 3.74 14.99 6.70
C ARG A 398 4.22 13.84 5.85
N PHE A 399 4.61 14.18 4.64
CA PHE A 399 5.49 13.34 3.88
C PHE A 399 6.82 13.17 4.66
N PRO A 400 7.43 11.98 4.60
CA PRO A 400 8.67 11.72 5.32
C PRO A 400 9.73 12.80 5.06
N SER A 401 10.34 13.30 6.13
CA SER A 401 11.42 14.28 6.07
C SER A 401 12.77 13.59 6.33
N PRO A 402 13.87 14.05 5.72
CA PRO A 402 15.20 13.52 5.96
C PRO A 402 15.62 13.54 7.43
N ASP A 403 15.18 14.54 8.18
CA ASP A 403 15.55 14.75 9.58
C ASP A 403 14.83 13.81 10.55
N THR A 404 13.69 13.26 10.14
CA THR A 404 12.87 12.37 10.96
C THR A 404 13.08 10.88 10.64
N MET A 405 13.90 10.58 9.66
CA MET A 405 14.13 9.21 9.22
C MET A 405 15.43 8.66 9.77
N PRO A 406 15.46 7.42 10.28
CA PRO A 406 16.71 6.78 10.61
C PRO A 406 17.65 6.82 9.39
N LYS A 407 18.86 7.30 9.57
CA LYS A 407 19.88 7.21 8.53
C LYS A 407 20.21 5.73 8.33
N TYR A 408 19.75 5.15 7.23
CA TYR A 408 20.19 3.80 6.88
C TYR A 408 21.68 3.83 6.57
N GLY A 409 22.44 3.18 7.40
CA GLY A 409 23.74 2.72 6.99
C GLY A 409 23.57 1.71 5.83
N PRO A 410 24.63 1.46 5.03
CA PRO A 410 24.57 0.43 4.00
C PRO A 410 24.10 -0.87 4.65
N ILE A 411 23.06 -1.48 4.10
CA ILE A 411 22.57 -2.79 4.54
C ILE A 411 23.74 -3.75 4.33
N ARG A 412 24.39 -4.14 5.41
CA ARG A 412 25.33 -5.27 5.37
C ARG A 412 24.48 -6.51 5.27
N LEU A 413 24.39 -7.05 4.07
CA LEU A 413 23.92 -8.41 3.87
C LEU A 413 24.96 -9.33 4.50
N ASN A 414 24.69 -9.86 5.69
CA ASN A 414 25.44 -11.00 6.25
C ASN A 414 24.95 -12.29 5.58
#